data_1a58619939c78e27151608cc60aced45
#
_entry.id   1a58619939c78e27151608cc60aced45
#
_cell.length_a   1.000
_cell.length_b   1.000
_cell.length_c   1.000
_cell.angle_alpha   90.00
_cell.angle_beta   90.00
_cell.angle_gamma   90.00
#
_symmetry.space_group_name_H-M   'P 1'
#
loop_
_entity.id
_entity.type
_entity.pdbx_description
1 polymer ?
#
loop_
_entity_poly.entity_id
_entity_poly.type
_entity_poly.pdbx_seq_one_letter_code
_entity_poly.pdbx_strand_id
1 'polypeptide(L)'
;MSDADVSDSTAINVTMKGQSQLVVILGNAKIIRESARKLRSLGKVVRVGRGAFLIHSQTSTEKSPLQDLPTISFKKAREIPSVSEHGGEAGNRRVYSVVSYRFRNPTASQKKRVERLVRRSTSIRLRPSVLLFPVLRSKERRRLLESDEKYVLMDSRTLSEELRGLGAEAFRWSRLRIIDHPSEIHNAVARTLSHDFTSFETLAKDLRDQAKGTGTQPKTLKKRYAILSKRYGELKFKWSRASKIWTYDATKLLTRGYNMLLSVRRVIDSSIS
;
A
#
# COMPACT_ATOMS: atom_id res chain seq x y z
N MET A 1 -3.04 31.15 -15.85
CA MET A 1 -2.68 30.40 -17.08
C MET A 1 -3.37 29.04 -16.98
N SER A 2 -4.35 28.91 -17.83
CA SER A 2 -5.35 27.85 -17.91
C SER A 2 -4.71 26.50 -18.24
N ASP A 3 -4.88 25.50 -17.37
CA ASP A 3 -4.61 24.10 -17.70
C ASP A 3 -5.68 23.66 -18.70
N ALA A 4 -5.33 23.65 -19.97
CA ALA A 4 -6.17 23.10 -21.02
C ALA A 4 -6.37 21.61 -20.76
N ASP A 5 -7.59 21.28 -20.34
CA ASP A 5 -8.11 19.95 -20.16
C ASP A 5 -8.33 19.31 -21.54
N VAL A 6 -7.35 18.55 -21.99
CA VAL A 6 -7.52 17.71 -23.18
C VAL A 6 -8.34 16.50 -22.77
N SER A 7 -9.65 16.66 -22.85
CA SER A 7 -10.62 15.56 -22.79
C SER A 7 -10.62 14.82 -24.13
N ASP A 8 -9.59 14.02 -24.37
CA ASP A 8 -9.58 13.06 -25.47
C ASP A 8 -10.14 11.73 -24.96
N SER A 9 -11.42 11.48 -25.22
CA SER A 9 -12.18 10.30 -24.81
C SER A 9 -11.94 9.09 -25.74
N THR A 10 -10.72 8.90 -26.18
CA THR A 10 -10.27 7.63 -26.72
C THR A 10 -10.01 6.69 -25.55
N ALA A 11 -10.70 5.54 -25.50
CA ALA A 11 -10.49 4.50 -24.49
C ALA A 11 -9.01 4.09 -24.45
N ILE A 12 -8.26 4.75 -23.56
CA ILE A 12 -6.83 4.55 -23.43
C ILE A 12 -6.62 3.11 -22.97
N ASN A 13 -6.03 2.30 -23.84
CA ASN A 13 -5.72 0.91 -23.52
C ASN A 13 -4.63 0.87 -22.44
N VAL A 14 -5.06 0.74 -21.17
CA VAL A 14 -4.19 0.61 -20.00
C VAL A 14 -3.70 -0.82 -19.78
N THR A 15 -3.88 -1.70 -20.76
CA THR A 15 -3.41 -3.08 -20.70
C THR A 15 -1.92 -3.16 -20.99
N MET A 16 -1.17 -3.80 -20.11
CA MET A 16 0.24 -4.12 -20.39
C MET A 16 0.35 -5.22 -21.43
N LYS A 17 0.93 -4.90 -22.57
CA LYS A 17 1.36 -5.86 -23.61
C LYS A 17 2.86 -6.18 -23.40
N GLY A 18 3.38 -7.23 -24.05
CA GLY A 18 4.69 -7.82 -23.79
C GLY A 18 5.89 -6.88 -23.60
N GLN A 19 5.93 -5.75 -24.30
CA GLN A 19 7.02 -4.75 -24.20
C GLN A 19 6.69 -3.58 -23.28
N SER A 20 5.48 -3.51 -22.69
CA SER A 20 5.08 -2.43 -21.82
C SER A 20 5.77 -2.50 -20.45
N GLN A 21 6.13 -1.33 -19.92
CA GLN A 21 6.69 -1.18 -18.58
C GLN A 21 5.76 -0.31 -17.73
N LEU A 22 5.55 -0.71 -16.47
CA LEU A 22 4.91 0.13 -15.47
C LEU A 22 6.00 0.75 -14.61
N VAL A 23 6.13 2.08 -14.63
CA VAL A 23 7.14 2.83 -13.86
C VAL A 23 6.45 3.62 -12.75
N VAL A 24 6.92 3.45 -11.52
CA VAL A 24 6.47 4.20 -10.35
C VAL A 24 7.61 5.07 -9.85
N ILE A 25 7.42 6.39 -9.88
CA ILE A 25 8.40 7.38 -9.46
C ILE A 25 8.19 7.68 -7.98
N LEU A 26 9.20 7.45 -7.14
CA LEU A 26 9.11 7.56 -5.68
C LEU A 26 9.37 8.97 -5.14
N GLY A 27 9.88 9.88 -5.96
CA GLY A 27 10.25 11.24 -5.58
C GLY A 27 9.07 12.19 -5.28
N ASN A 28 9.42 13.45 -5.00
CA ASN A 28 8.46 14.53 -4.78
C ASN A 28 7.79 15.00 -6.10
N ALA A 29 6.92 16.01 -6.04
CA ALA A 29 6.18 16.50 -7.21
C ALA A 29 7.08 17.07 -8.32
N LYS A 30 8.24 17.67 -7.96
CA LYS A 30 9.22 18.19 -8.93
C LYS A 30 9.87 17.03 -9.68
N ILE A 31 10.38 16.04 -8.97
CA ILE A 31 10.98 14.83 -9.56
C ILE A 31 9.96 14.11 -10.47
N ILE A 32 8.70 13.98 -10.05
CA ILE A 32 7.66 13.35 -10.88
C ILE A 32 7.46 14.11 -12.20
N ARG A 33 7.44 15.44 -12.17
CA ARG A 33 7.26 16.26 -13.39
C ARG A 33 8.46 16.12 -14.35
N GLU A 34 9.66 16.20 -13.83
CA GLU A 34 10.91 16.07 -14.60
C GLU A 34 11.02 14.66 -15.21
N SER A 35 10.77 13.62 -14.40
CA SER A 35 10.77 12.24 -14.86
C SER A 35 9.69 11.97 -15.91
N ALA A 36 8.49 12.52 -15.74
CA ALA A 36 7.41 12.38 -16.71
C ALA A 36 7.77 13.01 -18.08
N ARG A 37 8.53 14.12 -18.09
CA ARG A 37 9.05 14.71 -19.33
C ARG A 37 10.05 13.77 -20.01
N LYS A 38 11.02 13.22 -19.26
CA LYS A 38 11.99 12.24 -19.77
C LYS A 38 11.29 10.96 -20.30
N LEU A 39 10.25 10.47 -19.61
CA LEU A 39 9.51 9.28 -20.06
C LEU A 39 8.81 9.50 -21.40
N ARG A 40 8.27 10.71 -21.66
CA ARG A 40 7.56 11.03 -22.91
C ARG A 40 8.47 10.99 -24.13
N SER A 41 9.78 11.24 -23.98
CA SER A 41 10.73 11.11 -25.08
C SER A 41 11.05 9.67 -25.46
N LEU A 42 10.64 8.69 -24.65
CA LEU A 42 10.96 7.27 -24.83
C LEU A 42 9.85 6.46 -25.53
N GLY A 43 8.66 7.07 -25.75
CA GLY A 43 7.55 6.41 -26.39
C GLY A 43 6.17 6.87 -25.92
N LYS A 44 5.14 6.11 -26.24
CA LYS A 44 3.77 6.41 -25.78
C LYS A 44 3.65 6.16 -24.27
N VAL A 45 3.44 7.23 -23.51
CA VAL A 45 3.34 7.21 -22.05
C VAL A 45 1.93 7.53 -21.61
N VAL A 46 1.34 6.66 -20.80
CA VAL A 46 0.01 6.84 -20.21
C VAL A 46 0.17 7.01 -18.70
N ARG A 47 -0.34 8.12 -18.15
CA ARG A 47 -0.38 8.32 -16.70
C ARG A 47 -1.53 7.50 -16.09
N VAL A 48 -1.20 6.56 -15.22
CA VAL A 48 -2.16 5.64 -14.59
C VAL A 48 -2.38 5.90 -13.10
N GLY A 49 -1.63 6.85 -12.54
CA GLY A 49 -1.74 7.27 -11.14
C GLY A 49 -0.80 8.40 -10.79
N ARG A 50 -0.84 8.87 -9.55
CA ARG A 50 0.09 9.91 -9.07
C ARG A 50 1.51 9.35 -8.99
N GLY A 51 2.34 9.68 -9.98
CA GLY A 51 3.70 9.17 -10.12
C GLY A 51 3.79 7.75 -10.68
N ALA A 52 2.71 7.21 -11.26
CA ALA A 52 2.71 5.93 -11.93
C ALA A 52 2.39 6.11 -13.42
N PHE A 53 3.22 5.52 -14.27
CA PHE A 53 3.17 5.67 -15.72
C PHE A 53 3.30 4.32 -16.41
N LEU A 54 2.45 4.08 -17.39
CA LEU A 54 2.56 2.93 -18.29
C LEU A 54 3.25 3.40 -19.57
N ILE A 55 4.37 2.77 -19.92
CA ILE A 55 5.16 3.06 -21.08
C ILE A 55 4.99 1.94 -22.09
N HIS A 56 4.57 2.28 -23.30
CA HIS A 56 4.53 1.36 -24.43
C HIS A 56 5.76 1.61 -25.30
N SER A 57 6.85 0.88 -25.03
CA SER A 57 8.07 0.96 -25.81
C SER A 57 7.99 0.07 -27.05
N GLN A 58 8.57 0.55 -28.15
CA GLN A 58 8.73 -0.26 -29.37
C GLN A 58 9.97 -1.18 -29.28
N THR A 59 10.92 -0.85 -28.40
CA THR A 59 12.15 -1.62 -28.19
C THR A 59 12.11 -2.36 -26.87
N SER A 60 12.53 -3.63 -26.86
CA SER A 60 12.66 -4.45 -25.67
C SER A 60 13.93 -4.08 -24.90
N THR A 61 13.92 -2.97 -24.18
CA THR A 61 15.01 -2.65 -23.24
C THR A 61 14.75 -3.36 -21.90
N GLU A 62 15.70 -4.19 -21.49
CA GLU A 62 15.65 -4.85 -20.16
C GLU A 62 15.97 -3.87 -19.02
N LYS A 63 16.57 -2.72 -19.34
CA LYS A 63 16.95 -1.68 -18.37
C LYS A 63 15.83 -0.67 -18.19
N SER A 64 15.74 -0.11 -16.99
CA SER A 64 14.85 1.01 -16.73
C SER A 64 15.33 2.25 -17.50
N PRO A 65 14.42 3.00 -18.12
CA PRO A 65 14.77 4.25 -18.78
C PRO A 65 15.16 5.37 -17.81
N LEU A 66 15.08 5.14 -16.50
CA LEU A 66 15.30 6.15 -15.46
C LEU A 66 16.23 5.62 -14.34
N GLN A 67 17.38 5.05 -14.71
CA GLN A 67 18.32 4.43 -13.76
C GLN A 67 18.79 5.37 -12.64
N ASP A 68 18.90 6.67 -12.93
CA ASP A 68 19.41 7.67 -11.99
C ASP A 68 18.33 8.29 -11.09
N LEU A 69 17.10 7.84 -11.18
CA LEU A 69 15.97 8.41 -10.44
C LEU A 69 15.35 7.40 -9.47
N PRO A 70 14.81 7.84 -8.34
CA PRO A 70 14.16 6.96 -7.38
C PRO A 70 12.85 6.40 -7.97
N THR A 71 12.97 5.35 -8.77
CA THR A 71 11.86 4.68 -9.46
C THR A 71 11.85 3.20 -9.15
N ILE A 72 10.68 2.59 -9.33
CA ILE A 72 10.54 1.13 -9.43
C ILE A 72 9.86 0.83 -10.75
N SER A 73 10.51 0.03 -11.58
CA SER A 73 9.99 -0.37 -12.89
C SER A 73 9.61 -1.85 -12.91
N PHE A 74 8.50 -2.13 -13.56
CA PHE A 74 7.90 -3.46 -13.63
C PHE A 74 7.66 -3.87 -15.08
N LYS A 75 7.89 -5.17 -15.36
CA LYS A 75 7.49 -5.86 -16.59
C LYS A 75 6.59 -7.07 -16.28
N LYS A 76 5.85 -7.57 -17.27
CA LYS A 76 5.11 -8.83 -17.16
C LYS A 76 6.07 -9.99 -16.88
N ALA A 77 5.75 -10.81 -15.90
CA ALA A 77 6.43 -12.09 -15.64
C ALA A 77 5.71 -13.22 -16.36
N ARG A 78 6.46 -14.20 -16.87
CA ARG A 78 5.92 -15.39 -17.51
C ARG A 78 5.45 -16.41 -16.47
N GLU A 79 6.22 -16.59 -15.39
CA GLU A 79 5.97 -17.59 -14.34
C GLU A 79 5.76 -16.94 -12.97
N ILE A 80 5.11 -17.67 -12.06
CA ILE A 80 4.93 -17.28 -10.66
C ILE A 80 5.76 -18.24 -9.81
N PRO A 81 6.95 -17.83 -9.32
CA PRO A 81 7.80 -18.66 -8.48
C PRO A 81 7.14 -18.96 -7.12
N SER A 82 7.55 -20.04 -6.45
CA SER A 82 7.07 -20.35 -5.10
C SER A 82 7.75 -19.47 -4.04
N VAL A 83 7.06 -19.22 -2.91
CA VAL A 83 7.63 -18.39 -1.81
C VAL A 83 8.74 -19.14 -1.07
N SER A 84 8.72 -20.48 -1.07
CA SER A 84 9.74 -21.33 -0.44
C SER A 84 11.12 -21.26 -1.11
N GLU A 85 11.18 -20.87 -2.38
CA GLU A 85 12.44 -20.76 -3.15
C GLU A 85 13.21 -19.46 -2.87
N HIS A 86 12.75 -18.65 -1.90
CA HIS A 86 13.20 -17.28 -1.67
C HIS A 86 14.14 -17.14 -0.47
N GLY A 87 14.99 -18.11 -0.23
CA GLY A 87 16.07 -17.97 0.76
C GLY A 87 17.04 -16.85 0.35
N GLY A 88 17.08 -15.76 1.12
CA GLY A 88 18.15 -14.77 1.16
C GLY A 88 18.04 -13.53 0.28
N GLU A 89 17.49 -13.57 -0.94
CA GLU A 89 17.36 -12.38 -1.81
C GLU A 89 15.92 -12.20 -2.31
N ALA A 90 15.02 -11.95 -1.40
CA ALA A 90 13.57 -11.98 -1.62
C ALA A 90 13.04 -10.95 -2.65
N GLY A 91 13.81 -9.92 -3.02
CA GLY A 91 13.37 -8.87 -3.94
C GLY A 91 13.32 -9.27 -5.42
N ASN A 92 14.29 -10.06 -5.88
CA ASN A 92 14.52 -10.24 -7.32
C ASN A 92 13.66 -11.32 -7.99
N ARG A 93 13.10 -12.28 -7.25
CA ARG A 93 12.36 -13.41 -7.83
C ARG A 93 10.85 -13.38 -7.61
N ARG A 94 10.34 -12.46 -6.80
CA ARG A 94 8.90 -12.37 -6.55
C ARG A 94 8.13 -11.74 -7.70
N VAL A 95 6.91 -12.23 -7.87
CA VAL A 95 5.93 -11.65 -8.78
C VAL A 95 4.95 -10.82 -7.98
N TYR A 96 4.59 -9.68 -8.53
CA TYR A 96 3.78 -8.66 -7.86
C TYR A 96 2.52 -8.33 -8.65
N SER A 97 1.55 -7.75 -7.96
CA SER A 97 0.45 -7.00 -8.55
C SER A 97 0.53 -5.56 -8.08
N VAL A 98 0.31 -4.62 -8.98
CA VAL A 98 0.19 -3.20 -8.67
C VAL A 98 -1.26 -2.78 -8.85
N VAL A 99 -1.80 -2.08 -7.87
CA VAL A 99 -3.11 -1.41 -7.95
C VAL A 99 -2.87 0.09 -7.89
N SER A 100 -3.34 0.81 -8.89
CA SER A 100 -3.38 2.27 -8.89
C SER A 100 -4.82 2.74 -8.96
N TYR A 101 -5.16 3.80 -8.22
CA TYR A 101 -6.51 4.33 -8.19
C TYR A 101 -6.52 5.85 -8.13
N ARG A 102 -7.59 6.43 -8.63
CA ARG A 102 -7.87 7.87 -8.51
C ARG A 102 -9.36 8.12 -8.33
N PHE A 103 -9.68 9.19 -7.63
CA PHE A 103 -11.02 9.76 -7.57
C PHE A 103 -10.99 11.15 -8.19
N ARG A 104 -12.05 11.56 -8.83
CA ARG A 104 -12.18 12.95 -9.31
C ARG A 104 -12.35 13.90 -8.13
N ASN A 105 -13.37 13.70 -7.30
CA ASN A 105 -13.65 14.53 -6.12
C ASN A 105 -14.05 13.63 -4.93
N PRO A 106 -13.07 13.04 -4.18
CA PRO A 106 -13.41 12.11 -3.11
C PRO A 106 -13.98 12.83 -1.89
N THR A 107 -15.11 12.35 -1.39
CA THR A 107 -15.68 12.79 -0.12
C THR A 107 -14.80 12.36 1.06
N ALA A 108 -14.97 12.99 2.22
CA ALA A 108 -14.27 12.59 3.45
C ALA A 108 -14.60 11.14 3.85
N SER A 109 -15.84 10.69 3.63
CA SER A 109 -16.28 9.32 3.87
C SER A 109 -15.54 8.33 2.96
N GLN A 110 -15.46 8.62 1.66
CA GLN A 110 -14.72 7.78 0.70
C GLN A 110 -13.24 7.67 1.07
N LYS A 111 -12.58 8.79 1.42
CA LYS A 111 -11.17 8.78 1.88
C LYS A 111 -10.99 7.88 3.10
N LYS A 112 -11.85 8.00 4.13
CA LYS A 112 -11.82 7.14 5.32
C LYS A 112 -12.08 5.66 4.97
N ARG A 113 -12.97 5.37 4.01
CA ARG A 113 -13.26 3.99 3.59
C ARG A 113 -12.08 3.39 2.83
N VAL A 114 -11.45 4.13 1.92
CA VAL A 114 -10.22 3.73 1.24
C VAL A 114 -9.10 3.39 2.23
N GLU A 115 -8.87 4.27 3.22
CA GLU A 115 -7.86 4.01 4.26
C GLU A 115 -8.13 2.72 5.05
N ARG A 116 -9.41 2.43 5.35
CA ARG A 116 -9.79 1.16 5.99
C ARG A 116 -9.53 -0.05 5.09
N LEU A 117 -9.86 0.04 3.80
CA LEU A 117 -9.60 -1.04 2.84
C LEU A 117 -8.10 -1.32 2.70
N VAL A 118 -7.29 -0.27 2.55
CA VAL A 118 -5.82 -0.40 2.44
C VAL A 118 -5.21 -1.02 3.71
N ARG A 119 -5.67 -0.65 4.89
CA ARG A 119 -5.23 -1.27 6.14
C ARG A 119 -5.57 -2.77 6.23
N ARG A 120 -6.69 -3.19 5.66
CA ARG A 120 -7.15 -4.58 5.60
C ARG A 120 -6.61 -5.35 4.39
N SER A 121 -5.55 -4.87 3.78
CA SER A 121 -4.92 -5.52 2.63
C SER A 121 -3.46 -5.86 2.93
N THR A 122 -2.90 -6.78 2.14
CA THR A 122 -1.48 -7.15 2.19
C THR A 122 -0.57 -6.16 1.50
N SER A 123 -1.12 -5.04 1.02
CA SER A 123 -0.38 -4.07 0.23
C SER A 123 0.66 -3.31 1.03
N ILE A 124 1.72 -2.91 0.35
CA ILE A 124 2.59 -1.81 0.74
C ILE A 124 2.34 -0.61 -0.17
N ARG A 125 2.57 0.59 0.37
CA ARG A 125 2.37 1.84 -0.36
C ARG A 125 3.65 2.25 -1.08
N LEU A 126 3.65 2.18 -2.41
CA LEU A 126 4.68 2.84 -3.21
C LEU A 126 4.43 4.35 -3.26
N ARG A 127 3.16 4.74 -3.42
CA ARG A 127 2.64 6.11 -3.43
C ARG A 127 1.26 6.14 -2.76
N PRO A 128 0.72 7.30 -2.38
CA PRO A 128 -0.61 7.38 -1.73
C PRO A 128 -1.73 6.64 -2.46
N SER A 129 -1.69 6.62 -3.80
CA SER A 129 -2.68 5.93 -4.64
C SER A 129 -2.11 4.79 -5.49
N VAL A 130 -0.90 4.31 -5.17
CA VAL A 130 -0.23 3.20 -5.87
C VAL A 130 0.23 2.17 -4.86
N LEU A 131 -0.36 1.01 -4.92
CA LEU A 131 -0.20 -0.07 -3.95
C LEU A 131 0.44 -1.28 -4.62
N LEU A 132 1.42 -1.87 -3.97
CA LEU A 132 2.10 -3.09 -4.39
C LEU A 132 1.61 -4.26 -3.54
N PHE A 133 1.29 -5.35 -4.20
CA PHE A 133 0.86 -6.60 -3.58
C PHE A 133 1.78 -7.75 -4.00
N PRO A 134 2.06 -8.70 -3.12
CA PRO A 134 2.65 -9.97 -3.51
C PRO A 134 1.62 -10.79 -4.29
N VAL A 135 2.05 -11.53 -5.30
CA VAL A 135 1.23 -12.58 -5.89
C VAL A 135 1.51 -13.86 -5.13
N LEU A 136 0.50 -14.38 -4.44
CA LEU A 136 0.57 -15.60 -3.66
C LEU A 136 -0.06 -16.76 -4.45
N ARG A 137 0.51 -17.96 -4.33
CA ARG A 137 -0.10 -19.19 -4.84
C ARG A 137 -1.33 -19.55 -3.99
N SER A 138 -2.26 -20.33 -4.52
CA SER A 138 -3.52 -20.66 -3.83
C SER A 138 -3.32 -21.23 -2.42
N LYS A 139 -2.37 -22.14 -2.22
CA LYS A 139 -2.04 -22.70 -0.89
C LYS A 139 -1.52 -21.64 0.09
N GLU A 140 -0.66 -20.73 -0.38
CA GLU A 140 -0.10 -19.64 0.43
C GLU A 140 -1.16 -18.59 0.75
N ARG A 141 -1.97 -18.24 -0.25
CA ARG A 141 -3.11 -17.33 -0.08
C ARG A 141 -4.02 -17.83 1.03
N ARG A 142 -4.46 -19.09 0.99
CA ARG A 142 -5.30 -19.69 2.00
C ARG A 142 -4.65 -19.62 3.39
N ARG A 143 -3.38 -20.00 3.50
CA ARG A 143 -2.66 -19.99 4.78
C ARG A 143 -2.41 -18.59 5.33
N LEU A 144 -2.11 -17.60 4.48
CA LEU A 144 -1.69 -16.26 4.93
C LEU A 144 -2.83 -15.26 5.01
N LEU A 145 -3.88 -15.38 4.18
CA LEU A 145 -4.96 -14.41 4.10
C LEU A 145 -6.25 -14.87 4.78
N GLU A 146 -6.54 -16.17 4.77
CA GLU A 146 -7.82 -16.76 5.15
C GLU A 146 -7.77 -17.58 6.44
N SER A 147 -6.63 -17.62 7.14
CA SER A 147 -6.40 -18.50 8.29
C SER A 147 -7.10 -18.08 9.59
N ASP A 148 -7.90 -17.02 9.59
CA ASP A 148 -8.55 -16.49 10.81
C ASP A 148 -9.90 -15.87 10.41
N GLU A 149 -11.00 -16.40 10.98
CA GLU A 149 -12.37 -15.95 10.67
C GLU A 149 -12.62 -14.49 11.06
N LYS A 150 -11.91 -13.99 12.09
CA LYS A 150 -12.12 -12.64 12.62
C LYS A 150 -11.55 -11.55 11.74
N TYR A 151 -10.45 -11.82 11.05
CA TYR A 151 -9.76 -10.83 10.22
C TYR A 151 -9.36 -11.46 8.89
N VAL A 152 -9.87 -10.92 7.80
CA VAL A 152 -9.49 -11.33 6.44
C VAL A 152 -8.70 -10.22 5.78
N LEU A 153 -7.54 -10.57 5.21
CA LEU A 153 -6.74 -9.63 4.43
C LEU A 153 -7.11 -9.70 2.94
N MET A 154 -7.37 -8.54 2.38
CA MET A 154 -7.69 -8.41 0.96
C MET A 154 -6.45 -8.55 0.08
N ASP A 155 -6.60 -9.24 -1.04
CA ASP A 155 -5.62 -9.26 -2.12
C ASP A 155 -5.84 -8.08 -3.09
N SER A 156 -5.00 -8.01 -4.13
CA SER A 156 -5.06 -6.94 -5.14
C SER A 156 -6.33 -6.93 -5.96
N ARG A 157 -6.97 -8.09 -6.16
CA ARG A 157 -8.21 -8.22 -6.94
C ARG A 157 -9.38 -7.67 -6.15
N THR A 158 -9.59 -8.20 -4.96
CA THR A 158 -10.66 -7.76 -4.06
C THR A 158 -10.56 -6.27 -3.76
N LEU A 159 -9.34 -5.76 -3.47
CA LEU A 159 -9.18 -4.33 -3.23
C LEU A 159 -9.52 -3.49 -4.47
N SER A 160 -9.11 -3.88 -5.66
CA SER A 160 -9.42 -3.11 -6.87
C SER A 160 -10.91 -3.08 -7.19
N GLU A 161 -11.63 -4.17 -6.91
CA GLU A 161 -13.09 -4.27 -7.06
C GLU A 161 -13.80 -3.37 -6.04
N GLU A 162 -13.41 -3.41 -4.77
CA GLU A 162 -13.93 -2.53 -3.73
C GLU A 162 -13.70 -1.03 -4.04
N LEU A 163 -12.52 -0.68 -4.54
CA LEU A 163 -12.22 0.70 -4.93
C LEU A 163 -13.11 1.18 -6.08
N ARG A 164 -13.36 0.32 -7.08
CA ARG A 164 -14.31 0.63 -8.17
C ARG A 164 -15.74 0.79 -7.64
N GLY A 165 -16.17 -0.07 -6.73
CA GLY A 165 -17.46 0.04 -6.06
C GLY A 165 -17.64 1.33 -5.25
N LEU A 166 -16.53 1.99 -4.86
CA LEU A 166 -16.52 3.32 -4.23
C LEU A 166 -16.52 4.48 -5.25
N GLY A 167 -16.53 4.20 -6.55
CA GLY A 167 -16.46 5.19 -7.62
C GLY A 167 -15.04 5.63 -7.97
N ALA A 168 -14.01 4.87 -7.55
CA ALA A 168 -12.64 5.13 -8.00
C ALA A 168 -12.42 4.56 -9.41
N GLU A 169 -11.66 5.29 -10.22
CA GLU A 169 -11.03 4.70 -11.39
C GLU A 169 -9.81 3.89 -10.89
N ALA A 170 -9.93 2.56 -10.90
CA ALA A 170 -8.91 1.67 -10.38
C ALA A 170 -8.38 0.71 -11.46
N PHE A 171 -7.06 0.71 -11.61
CA PHE A 171 -6.31 -0.14 -12.52
C PHE A 171 -5.55 -1.19 -11.72
N ARG A 172 -5.52 -2.42 -12.24
CA ARG A 172 -4.78 -3.52 -11.65
C ARG A 172 -3.94 -4.22 -12.71
N TRP A 173 -2.64 -4.32 -12.43
CA TRP A 173 -1.70 -5.13 -13.21
C TRP A 173 -1.18 -6.25 -12.32
N SER A 174 -1.24 -7.46 -12.81
CA SER A 174 -0.78 -8.66 -12.09
C SER A 174 0.33 -9.37 -12.86
N ARG A 175 1.03 -10.29 -12.18
CA ARG A 175 2.17 -11.01 -12.70
C ARG A 175 3.26 -10.06 -13.20
N LEU A 176 3.70 -9.16 -12.33
CA LEU A 176 4.75 -8.19 -12.61
C LEU A 176 6.05 -8.63 -11.93
N ARG A 177 7.16 -8.59 -12.65
CA ARG A 177 8.51 -8.67 -12.08
C ARG A 177 9.13 -7.28 -12.02
N ILE A 178 9.96 -7.04 -11.02
CA ILE A 178 10.76 -5.82 -10.93
C ILE A 178 11.96 -5.98 -11.85
N ILE A 179 12.35 -4.89 -12.51
CA ILE A 179 13.50 -4.85 -13.41
C ILE A 179 14.59 -3.91 -12.92
N ASP A 180 14.29 -3.05 -11.92
CA ASP A 180 15.25 -2.13 -11.31
C ASP A 180 14.92 -1.84 -9.85
N HIS A 181 15.93 -1.37 -9.10
CA HIS A 181 15.84 -0.89 -7.71
C HIS A 181 15.01 -1.77 -6.75
N PRO A 182 15.29 -3.08 -6.64
CA PRO A 182 14.54 -3.97 -5.76
C PRO A 182 14.64 -3.58 -4.28
N SER A 183 15.71 -2.89 -3.86
CA SER A 183 15.90 -2.34 -2.51
C SER A 183 14.83 -1.32 -2.13
N GLU A 184 14.25 -0.61 -3.09
CA GLU A 184 13.18 0.35 -2.85
C GLU A 184 11.89 -0.30 -2.33
N ILE A 185 11.70 -1.60 -2.55
CA ILE A 185 10.59 -2.33 -1.93
C ILE A 185 10.79 -2.41 -0.43
N HIS A 186 11.98 -2.71 0.05
CA HIS A 186 12.28 -2.76 1.46
C HIS A 186 12.00 -1.41 2.14
N ASN A 187 12.43 -0.31 1.50
CA ASN A 187 12.14 1.04 1.93
C ASN A 187 10.62 1.33 1.94
N ALA A 188 9.88 0.85 0.94
CA ALA A 188 8.42 1.02 0.89
C ALA A 188 7.70 0.20 1.97
N VAL A 189 8.18 -1.00 2.30
CA VAL A 189 7.68 -1.80 3.43
C VAL A 189 7.90 -1.05 4.74
N ALA A 190 9.12 -0.57 5.00
CA ALA A 190 9.47 0.18 6.20
C ALA A 190 8.60 1.44 6.35
N ARG A 191 8.44 2.22 5.28
CA ARG A 191 7.58 3.42 5.27
C ARG A 191 6.11 3.08 5.55
N THR A 192 5.59 2.00 4.97
CA THR A 192 4.20 1.59 5.18
C THR A 192 3.96 1.14 6.61
N LEU A 193 4.89 0.35 7.15
CA LEU A 193 4.87 -0.10 8.54
C LEU A 193 4.91 1.09 9.51
N SER A 194 5.88 1.99 9.34
CA SER A 194 5.99 3.20 10.15
C SER A 194 4.72 4.06 10.10
N HIS A 195 4.15 4.27 8.92
CA HIS A 195 2.91 5.02 8.76
C HIS A 195 1.72 4.38 9.50
N ASP A 196 1.56 3.06 9.37
CA ASP A 196 0.48 2.32 10.04
C ASP A 196 0.60 2.44 11.57
N PHE A 197 1.83 2.30 12.12
CA PHE A 197 2.09 2.41 13.56
C PHE A 197 2.01 3.83 14.08
N THR A 198 2.59 4.82 13.41
CA THR A 198 2.48 6.24 13.80
C THR A 198 1.02 6.67 13.90
N SER A 199 0.20 6.27 12.93
CA SER A 199 -1.23 6.55 12.96
C SER A 199 -1.97 5.89 14.14
N PHE A 200 -1.52 4.72 14.60
CA PHE A 200 -2.04 4.06 15.79
C PHE A 200 -1.56 4.77 17.06
N GLU A 201 -0.26 5.09 17.15
CA GLU A 201 0.37 5.75 18.29
C GLU A 201 -0.25 7.14 18.58
N THR A 202 -0.54 7.90 17.52
CA THR A 202 -1.24 9.19 17.66
C THR A 202 -2.60 9.00 18.34
N LEU A 203 -3.42 8.05 17.88
CA LEU A 203 -4.72 7.79 18.49
C LEU A 203 -4.62 7.29 19.93
N ALA A 204 -3.62 6.46 20.23
CA ALA A 204 -3.38 5.98 21.60
C ALA A 204 -2.98 7.12 22.52
N LYS A 205 -2.10 8.02 22.04
CA LYS A 205 -1.69 9.21 22.77
C LYS A 205 -2.88 10.14 23.04
N ASP A 206 -3.65 10.46 21.99
CA ASP A 206 -4.83 11.32 22.11
C ASP A 206 -5.83 10.77 23.14
N LEU A 207 -6.08 9.46 23.12
CA LEU A 207 -6.99 8.81 24.07
C LEU A 207 -6.43 8.82 25.51
N ARG A 208 -5.13 8.63 25.68
CA ARG A 208 -4.45 8.70 26.97
C ARG A 208 -4.53 10.11 27.56
N ASP A 209 -4.30 11.13 26.75
CA ASP A 209 -4.33 12.53 27.18
C ASP A 209 -5.77 12.94 27.54
N GLN A 210 -6.78 12.46 26.80
CA GLN A 210 -8.19 12.63 27.16
C GLN A 210 -8.57 11.94 28.47
N ALA A 211 -8.01 10.77 28.76
CA ALA A 211 -8.28 10.04 30.01
C ALA A 211 -7.64 10.69 31.24
N LYS A 212 -6.59 11.51 31.05
CA LYS A 212 -5.96 12.31 32.12
C LYS A 212 -6.71 13.62 32.38
N GLY A 213 -7.47 14.13 31.40
CA GLY A 213 -8.23 15.37 31.52
C GLY A 213 -9.54 15.17 32.28
N THR A 214 -9.90 16.16 33.08
CA THR A 214 -11.21 16.21 33.78
C THR A 214 -12.29 16.57 32.76
N GLY A 215 -13.26 15.70 32.50
CA GLY A 215 -14.44 16.04 31.69
C GLY A 215 -14.90 14.99 30.69
N THR A 216 -14.12 13.96 30.44
CA THR A 216 -14.56 12.89 29.53
C THR A 216 -15.28 11.77 30.30
N GLN A 217 -16.53 11.50 29.92
CA GLN A 217 -17.31 10.46 30.60
C GLN A 217 -16.63 9.07 30.50
N PRO A 218 -16.58 8.29 31.60
CA PRO A 218 -15.97 6.94 31.65
C PRO A 218 -16.49 6.01 30.56
N LYS A 219 -17.78 6.03 30.27
CA LYS A 219 -18.42 5.23 29.20
C LYS A 219 -17.84 5.55 27.82
N THR A 220 -17.54 6.81 27.55
CA THR A 220 -16.94 7.26 26.30
C THR A 220 -15.49 6.78 26.17
N LEU A 221 -14.71 6.87 27.26
CA LEU A 221 -13.33 6.37 27.30
C LEU A 221 -13.27 4.86 27.03
N LYS A 222 -14.12 4.06 27.70
CA LYS A 222 -14.23 2.62 27.47
C LYS A 222 -14.57 2.28 26.01
N LYS A 223 -15.53 3.00 25.41
CA LYS A 223 -15.92 2.81 24.01
C LYS A 223 -14.74 3.15 23.04
N ARG A 224 -14.04 4.23 23.28
CA ARG A 224 -12.86 4.62 22.47
C ARG A 224 -11.70 3.64 22.63
N TYR A 225 -11.48 3.13 23.84
CA TYR A 225 -10.48 2.08 24.09
C TYR A 225 -10.81 0.79 23.34
N ALA A 226 -12.06 0.37 23.32
CA ALA A 226 -12.48 -0.81 22.55
C ALA A 226 -12.19 -0.65 21.04
N ILE A 227 -12.42 0.55 20.50
CA ILE A 227 -12.09 0.87 19.10
C ILE A 227 -10.56 0.81 18.88
N LEU A 228 -9.76 1.40 19.78
CA LEU A 228 -8.31 1.39 19.72
C LEU A 228 -7.75 -0.04 19.80
N SER A 229 -8.27 -0.85 20.73
CA SER A 229 -7.90 -2.26 20.90
C SER A 229 -8.20 -3.09 19.65
N LYS A 230 -9.40 -2.91 19.05
CA LYS A 230 -9.75 -3.54 17.77
C LYS A 230 -8.77 -3.15 16.67
N ARG A 231 -8.42 -1.86 16.58
CA ARG A 231 -7.47 -1.36 15.60
C ARG A 231 -6.07 -1.95 15.78
N TYR A 232 -5.61 -2.11 17.02
CA TYR A 232 -4.35 -2.82 17.29
C TYR A 232 -4.42 -4.28 16.85
N GLY A 233 -5.54 -4.99 17.12
CA GLY A 233 -5.77 -6.35 16.65
C GLY A 233 -5.67 -6.48 15.12
N GLU A 234 -6.30 -5.57 14.37
CA GLU A 234 -6.20 -5.52 12.90
C GLU A 234 -4.75 -5.29 12.43
N LEU A 235 -4.02 -4.41 13.11
CA LEU A 235 -2.64 -4.05 12.81
C LEU A 235 -1.67 -5.21 13.10
N LYS A 236 -1.82 -5.86 14.25
CA LYS A 236 -1.09 -7.07 14.64
C LYS A 236 -1.34 -8.20 13.64
N PHE A 237 -2.60 -8.44 13.28
CA PHE A 237 -2.96 -9.45 12.29
C PHE A 237 -2.33 -9.20 10.92
N LYS A 238 -2.43 -7.98 10.39
CA LYS A 238 -1.81 -7.58 9.12
C LYS A 238 -0.30 -7.83 9.15
N TRP A 239 0.40 -7.26 10.13
CA TRP A 239 1.85 -7.24 10.12
C TRP A 239 2.51 -8.55 10.56
N SER A 240 1.85 -9.37 11.37
CA SER A 240 2.33 -10.74 11.64
C SER A 240 2.37 -11.61 10.37
N ARG A 241 1.50 -11.34 9.40
CA ARG A 241 1.47 -12.03 8.10
C ARG A 241 2.30 -11.31 7.06
N ALA A 242 2.22 -9.99 7.01
CA ALA A 242 3.01 -9.17 6.10
C ALA A 242 4.53 -9.34 6.35
N SER A 243 4.97 -9.51 7.59
CA SER A 243 6.37 -9.81 7.92
C SER A 243 6.89 -11.06 7.20
N LYS A 244 6.07 -12.11 7.14
CA LYS A 244 6.40 -13.35 6.41
C LYS A 244 6.40 -13.15 4.89
N ILE A 245 5.47 -12.37 4.38
CA ILE A 245 5.30 -12.10 2.96
C ILE A 245 6.42 -11.20 2.43
N TRP A 246 6.72 -10.14 3.19
CA TRP A 246 7.68 -9.10 2.78
C TRP A 246 9.08 -9.31 3.35
N THR A 247 9.30 -10.38 4.13
CA THR A 247 10.57 -10.70 4.79
C THR A 247 11.09 -9.50 5.59
N TYR A 248 10.22 -8.96 6.45
CA TYR A 248 10.49 -7.75 7.23
C TYR A 248 10.09 -7.95 8.70
N ASP A 249 11.00 -7.70 9.62
CA ASP A 249 10.71 -7.85 11.06
C ASP A 249 9.92 -6.66 11.61
N ALA A 250 8.68 -6.91 12.00
CA ALA A 250 7.78 -5.94 12.63
C ALA A 250 7.68 -6.11 14.16
N THR A 251 8.41 -7.06 14.75
CA THR A 251 8.25 -7.47 16.16
C THR A 251 8.42 -6.32 17.14
N LYS A 252 9.46 -5.50 16.97
CA LYS A 252 9.71 -4.34 17.85
C LYS A 252 8.54 -3.35 17.86
N LEU A 253 7.99 -3.03 16.67
CA LEU A 253 6.86 -2.10 16.56
C LEU A 253 5.56 -2.70 17.10
N LEU A 254 5.33 -4.00 16.89
CA LEU A 254 4.18 -4.71 17.47
C LEU A 254 4.23 -4.71 19.00
N THR A 255 5.38 -5.00 19.60
CA THR A 255 5.59 -4.94 21.06
C THR A 255 5.36 -3.53 21.60
N ARG A 256 5.93 -2.52 20.94
CA ARG A 256 5.73 -1.11 21.31
C ARG A 256 4.26 -0.71 21.26
N GLY A 257 3.54 -1.06 20.20
CA GLY A 257 2.10 -0.81 20.08
C GLY A 257 1.27 -1.49 21.17
N TYR A 258 1.62 -2.72 21.56
CA TYR A 258 0.98 -3.42 22.66
C TYR A 258 1.21 -2.72 24.02
N ASN A 259 2.44 -2.35 24.30
CA ASN A 259 2.78 -1.65 25.54
C ASN A 259 2.05 -0.29 25.64
N MET A 260 1.92 0.41 24.51
CA MET A 260 1.15 1.65 24.46
C MET A 260 -0.34 1.41 24.74
N LEU A 261 -0.93 0.34 24.18
CA LEU A 261 -2.32 -0.03 24.48
C LEU A 261 -2.54 -0.33 25.96
N LEU A 262 -1.62 -1.07 26.60
CA LEU A 262 -1.67 -1.34 28.03
C LEU A 262 -1.54 -0.06 28.88
N SER A 263 -0.67 0.86 28.48
CA SER A 263 -0.53 2.17 29.16
C SER A 263 -1.82 2.98 29.11
N VAL A 264 -2.50 3.02 27.96
CA VAL A 264 -3.82 3.70 27.83
C VAL A 264 -4.85 3.06 28.75
N ARG A 265 -4.90 1.71 28.82
CA ARG A 265 -5.83 1.01 29.71
C ARG A 265 -5.64 1.39 31.15
N ARG A 266 -4.38 1.35 31.65
CA ARG A 266 -4.07 1.70 33.05
C ARG A 266 -4.52 3.12 33.40
N VAL A 267 -4.30 4.09 32.51
CA VAL A 267 -4.74 5.48 32.74
C VAL A 267 -6.26 5.58 32.79
N ILE A 268 -6.98 4.86 31.92
CA ILE A 268 -8.45 4.84 31.93
C ILE A 268 -8.96 4.19 33.23
N ASP A 269 -8.40 3.04 33.63
CA ASP A 269 -8.83 2.35 34.85
C ASP A 269 -8.59 3.23 36.09
N SER A 270 -7.44 3.94 36.16
CA SER A 270 -7.15 4.89 37.26
C SER A 270 -8.02 6.15 37.25
N SER A 271 -8.57 6.57 36.11
CA SER A 271 -9.45 7.74 36.00
C SER A 271 -10.90 7.44 36.35
N ILE A 272 -11.25 6.16 36.49
CA ILE A 272 -12.60 5.69 36.79
C ILE A 272 -12.73 5.23 38.26
N SER A 273 -11.59 4.87 38.86
CA SER A 273 -11.49 4.58 40.31
C SER A 273 -11.54 5.85 41.12
#